data_4a62333dd42e6d100b5121a07449aa17
#
_entry.id   4a62333dd42e6d100b5121a07449aa17
#
_cell.length_a   1.000
_cell.length_b   1.000
_cell.length_c   1.000
_cell.angle_alpha   90.00
_cell.angle_beta   90.00
_cell.angle_gamma   90.00
#
_symmetry.space_group_name_H-M   'P 1'
#
loop_
_entity.id
_entity.type
_entity.pdbx_description
1 polymer ?
#
loop_
_entity_poly.entity_id
_entity_poly.type
_entity_poly.pdbx_seq_one_letter_code
_entity_poly.pdbx_strand_id
1 'polypeptide(L)'
;KLPLDKVFRDAEVGVFRSAWDDRNALWVAFKAGSNAVNHSNLDLGTFVLEALGERWFVDLGADDYNLPGYFGGQRWDYYRLRAEGHNTLVINPGSGPDQDPKAATKIVRFEAAGDQPSAMLDLTPAYAAHATQVQRTISLIDRHSVTIRDELETKSPADIWSMLHTPAEIALNANGREAT
;
A
#
# COMPACT_ATOMS: atom_id res chain seq x y z
N LYS A 1 1.87 -28.85 -0.22
CA LYS A 1 1.42 -27.73 0.62
C LYS A 1 1.73 -26.44 -0.13
N LEU A 2 0.81 -25.48 -0.17
CA LEU A 2 1.04 -24.19 -0.82
C LEU A 2 2.10 -23.40 -0.02
N PRO A 3 2.97 -22.61 -0.69
CA PRO A 3 3.93 -21.76 0.00
C PRO A 3 3.21 -20.70 0.85
N LEU A 4 3.78 -20.34 2.00
CA LEU A 4 3.26 -19.28 2.86
C LEU A 4 3.47 -17.89 2.23
N ASP A 5 4.54 -17.76 1.46
CA ASP A 5 4.98 -16.51 0.86
C ASP A 5 5.00 -16.65 -0.66
N LYS A 6 4.47 -15.67 -1.37
CA LYS A 6 4.38 -15.71 -2.82
C LYS A 6 4.45 -14.31 -3.42
N VAL A 7 5.15 -14.18 -4.55
CA VAL A 7 5.11 -13.01 -5.42
C VAL A 7 4.55 -13.42 -6.78
N PHE A 8 3.67 -12.57 -7.32
CA PHE A 8 3.05 -12.68 -8.65
C PHE A 8 3.64 -11.59 -9.53
N ARG A 9 4.66 -11.93 -10.29
CA ARG A 9 5.51 -10.97 -11.03
C ARG A 9 4.80 -10.19 -12.12
N ASP A 10 3.80 -10.77 -12.78
CA ASP A 10 3.06 -10.05 -13.82
C ASP A 10 2.18 -8.94 -13.24
N ALA A 11 1.63 -9.16 -12.05
CA ALA A 11 0.81 -8.18 -11.34
C ALA A 11 1.62 -7.36 -10.33
N GLU A 12 2.87 -7.75 -10.03
CA GLU A 12 3.72 -7.21 -8.97
C GLU A 12 2.99 -7.16 -7.62
N VAL A 13 2.34 -8.28 -7.27
CA VAL A 13 1.65 -8.46 -5.98
C VAL A 13 2.42 -9.49 -5.15
N GLY A 14 2.67 -9.16 -3.89
CA GLY A 14 3.29 -10.05 -2.92
C GLY A 14 2.35 -10.39 -1.77
N VAL A 15 2.54 -11.57 -1.18
CA VAL A 15 1.79 -12.03 -0.02
C VAL A 15 2.74 -12.73 0.94
N PHE A 16 2.63 -12.41 2.22
CA PHE A 16 3.23 -13.15 3.32
C PHE A 16 2.15 -13.61 4.28
N ARG A 17 2.31 -14.80 4.89
CA ARG A 17 1.38 -15.30 5.90
C ARG A 17 2.06 -16.18 6.94
N SER A 18 1.46 -16.27 8.13
CA SER A 18 1.96 -17.11 9.22
C SER A 18 1.53 -18.56 9.07
N ALA A 19 0.32 -18.82 8.59
CA ALA A 19 -0.22 -20.17 8.39
C ALA A 19 -1.33 -20.19 7.32
N TRP A 20 -1.71 -21.41 6.86
CA TRP A 20 -2.85 -21.63 5.96
C TRP A 20 -4.11 -22.09 6.70
N ASP A 21 -3.96 -22.99 7.65
CA ASP A 21 -5.08 -23.71 8.29
C ASP A 21 -5.42 -23.11 9.67
N ASP A 22 -5.16 -21.80 9.86
CA ASP A 22 -5.49 -21.05 11.06
C ASP A 22 -6.25 -19.78 10.68
N ARG A 23 -7.51 -19.67 11.15
CA ARG A 23 -8.33 -18.47 10.92
C ARG A 23 -7.77 -17.21 11.59
N ASN A 24 -6.92 -17.37 12.59
CA ASN A 24 -6.25 -16.27 13.29
C ASN A 24 -4.88 -15.94 12.67
N ALA A 25 -4.51 -16.64 11.59
CA ALA A 25 -3.23 -16.40 10.92
C ALA A 25 -3.07 -14.94 10.53
N LEU A 26 -1.89 -14.42 10.74
CA LEU A 26 -1.49 -13.14 10.19
C LEU A 26 -1.18 -13.32 8.70
N TRP A 27 -1.72 -12.44 7.87
CA TRP A 27 -1.29 -12.30 6.50
C TRP A 27 -1.30 -10.84 6.05
N VAL A 28 -0.38 -10.51 5.18
CA VAL A 28 -0.28 -9.22 4.54
C VAL A 28 -0.14 -9.43 3.03
N ALA A 29 -0.95 -8.73 2.25
CA ALA A 29 -0.78 -8.61 0.81
C ALA A 29 -0.42 -7.17 0.45
N PHE A 30 0.44 -6.99 -0.55
CA PHE A 30 0.95 -5.70 -0.97
C PHE A 30 1.16 -5.67 -2.48
N LYS A 31 1.14 -4.45 -3.02
CA LYS A 31 1.14 -4.23 -4.46
C LYS A 31 2.17 -3.18 -4.88
N ALA A 32 2.93 -3.50 -5.90
CA ALA A 32 3.58 -2.58 -6.82
C ALA A 32 2.79 -2.58 -8.15
N GLY A 33 3.42 -2.64 -9.31
CA GLY A 33 2.75 -2.78 -10.60
C GLY A 33 2.56 -1.47 -11.35
N SER A 34 1.46 -1.28 -12.03
CA SER A 34 1.27 -0.10 -12.90
C SER A 34 -0.06 0.60 -12.67
N ASN A 35 -0.01 1.94 -12.58
CA ASN A 35 -1.18 2.81 -12.57
C ASN A 35 -1.85 2.94 -13.96
N ALA A 36 -1.18 2.51 -15.03
CA ALA A 36 -1.66 2.65 -16.40
C ALA A 36 -2.48 1.46 -16.91
N VAL A 37 -2.81 0.49 -16.05
CA VAL A 37 -3.67 -0.64 -16.43
C VAL A 37 -5.15 -0.26 -16.34
N ASN A 38 -5.99 -1.05 -17.03
CA ASN A 38 -7.44 -0.81 -17.00
C ASN A 38 -7.99 -0.91 -15.56
N HIS A 39 -8.89 0.01 -15.23
CA HIS A 39 -9.53 0.09 -13.91
C HIS A 39 -8.56 0.30 -12.74
N SER A 40 -7.31 0.73 -12.98
CA SER A 40 -6.35 1.01 -11.93
C SER A 40 -6.78 2.16 -11.03
N ASN A 41 -6.33 2.12 -9.80
CA ASN A 41 -6.30 3.22 -8.85
C ASN A 41 -4.86 3.70 -8.68
N LEU A 42 -4.66 4.85 -8.04
CA LEU A 42 -3.32 5.32 -7.65
C LEU A 42 -2.93 4.65 -6.33
N ASP A 43 -2.66 3.36 -6.37
CA ASP A 43 -2.54 2.49 -5.20
C ASP A 43 -1.19 1.74 -5.11
N LEU A 44 -0.19 2.23 -5.84
CA LEU A 44 1.15 1.62 -5.79
C LEU A 44 1.75 1.77 -4.38
N GLY A 45 2.24 0.65 -3.84
CA GLY A 45 2.72 0.57 -2.47
C GLY A 45 1.64 0.23 -1.44
N THR A 46 0.37 0.12 -1.82
CA THR A 46 -0.71 -0.25 -0.87
C THR A 46 -0.51 -1.64 -0.30
N PHE A 47 -1.08 -1.85 0.88
CA PHE A 47 -1.15 -3.16 1.52
C PHE A 47 -2.50 -3.36 2.22
N VAL A 48 -2.85 -4.60 2.46
CA VAL A 48 -3.96 -5.03 3.32
C VAL A 48 -3.43 -6.02 4.34
N LEU A 49 -4.01 -6.04 5.54
CA LEU A 49 -3.53 -6.86 6.64
C LEU A 49 -4.69 -7.48 7.41
N GLU A 50 -4.60 -8.78 7.61
CA GLU A 50 -5.49 -9.55 8.49
C GLU A 50 -4.68 -10.27 9.56
N ALA A 51 -5.21 -10.33 10.77
CA ALA A 51 -4.67 -11.08 11.89
C ALA A 51 -5.76 -11.32 12.94
N LEU A 52 -5.67 -12.40 13.70
CA LEU A 52 -6.59 -12.74 14.78
C LEU A 52 -8.06 -12.87 14.33
N GLY A 53 -8.27 -13.24 13.06
CA GLY A 53 -9.59 -13.39 12.46
C GLY A 53 -10.24 -12.07 12.00
N GLU A 54 -9.55 -10.94 12.14
CA GLU A 54 -10.03 -9.60 11.80
C GLU A 54 -9.18 -8.95 10.71
N ARG A 55 -9.81 -8.10 9.90
CA ARG A 55 -9.14 -7.28 8.89
C ARG A 55 -8.79 -5.93 9.49
N TRP A 56 -7.51 -5.71 9.76
CA TRP A 56 -6.98 -4.50 10.42
C TRP A 56 -6.77 -3.34 9.46
N PHE A 57 -6.22 -3.62 8.27
CA PHE A 57 -6.09 -2.62 7.22
C PHE A 57 -6.79 -3.09 5.97
N VAL A 58 -7.68 -2.25 5.44
CA VAL A 58 -8.57 -2.57 4.32
C VAL A 58 -8.23 -1.72 3.12
N ASP A 59 -8.58 -2.21 1.93
CA ASP A 59 -8.78 -1.38 0.75
C ASP A 59 -10.25 -0.97 0.67
N LEU A 60 -10.52 0.30 0.35
CA LEU A 60 -11.89 0.82 0.28
C LEU A 60 -12.65 0.34 -0.97
N GLY A 61 -11.95 -0.28 -1.90
CA GLY A 61 -12.52 -0.78 -3.16
C GLY A 61 -12.90 0.34 -4.14
N ALA A 62 -13.59 -0.06 -5.19
CA ALA A 62 -14.06 0.87 -6.22
C ALA A 62 -15.16 1.82 -5.70
N ASP A 63 -15.29 2.96 -6.35
CA ASP A 63 -16.41 3.87 -6.16
C ASP A 63 -17.53 3.58 -7.19
N ASP A 64 -18.62 4.36 -7.18
CA ASP A 64 -19.69 4.21 -8.15
C ASP A 64 -19.21 4.60 -9.55
N TYR A 65 -19.29 3.68 -10.50
CA TYR A 65 -18.88 3.85 -11.89
C TYR A 65 -19.70 4.90 -12.66
N ASN A 66 -20.86 5.31 -12.13
CA ASN A 66 -21.72 6.35 -12.72
C ASN A 66 -21.31 7.77 -12.31
N LEU A 67 -20.30 7.92 -11.45
CA LEU A 67 -19.80 9.24 -11.09
C LEU A 67 -19.30 10.00 -12.32
N PRO A 68 -19.55 11.31 -12.42
CA PRO A 68 -19.16 12.12 -13.56
C PRO A 68 -17.67 12.01 -13.87
N GLY A 69 -17.31 11.71 -15.12
CA GLY A 69 -15.91 11.62 -15.54
C GLY A 69 -15.07 10.51 -14.85
N TYR A 70 -15.73 9.51 -14.24
CA TYR A 70 -15.06 8.42 -13.51
C TYR A 70 -14.00 7.69 -14.33
N PHE A 71 -14.24 7.47 -15.63
CA PHE A 71 -13.26 6.89 -16.56
C PHE A 71 -12.58 7.94 -17.44
N GLY A 72 -12.65 9.21 -17.07
CA GLY A 72 -12.13 10.35 -17.84
C GLY A 72 -11.30 11.31 -16.99
N GLY A 73 -11.41 12.60 -17.33
CA GLY A 73 -10.59 13.64 -16.74
C GLY A 73 -10.77 13.90 -15.24
N GLN A 74 -11.91 13.47 -14.66
CA GLN A 74 -12.20 13.63 -13.23
C GLN A 74 -11.86 12.39 -12.40
N ARG A 75 -11.28 11.35 -13.01
CA ARG A 75 -10.98 10.10 -12.31
C ARG A 75 -10.19 10.33 -11.01
N TRP A 76 -9.21 11.20 -11.04
CA TRP A 76 -8.32 11.45 -9.93
C TRP A 76 -8.82 12.54 -8.95
N ASP A 77 -10.07 12.95 -9.08
CA ASP A 77 -10.76 13.81 -8.11
C ASP A 77 -11.45 12.96 -7.01
N TYR A 78 -11.68 11.66 -7.28
CA TYR A 78 -12.40 10.77 -6.39
C TYR A 78 -11.46 10.11 -5.37
N TYR A 79 -11.83 10.23 -4.09
CA TYR A 79 -11.03 9.77 -2.96
C TYR A 79 -10.58 8.31 -3.08
N ARG A 80 -11.51 7.39 -3.42
CA ARG A 80 -11.21 5.96 -3.53
C ARG A 80 -10.31 5.58 -4.71
N LEU A 81 -10.06 6.49 -5.62
CA LEU A 81 -9.22 6.26 -6.80
C LEU A 81 -7.83 6.87 -6.64
N ARG A 82 -7.67 7.79 -5.67
CA ARG A 82 -6.42 8.49 -5.34
C ARG A 82 -5.63 7.72 -4.29
N ALA A 83 -4.35 8.01 -4.16
CA ALA A 83 -3.50 7.40 -3.15
C ALA A 83 -3.97 7.69 -1.71
N GLU A 84 -4.66 8.79 -1.48
CA GLU A 84 -5.31 9.10 -0.20
C GLU A 84 -6.32 8.03 0.24
N GLY A 85 -6.99 7.34 -0.69
CA GLY A 85 -7.95 6.27 -0.45
C GLY A 85 -7.34 4.88 -0.26
N HIS A 86 -6.01 4.76 -0.21
CA HIS A 86 -5.29 3.49 -0.12
C HIS A 86 -4.25 3.53 1.01
N ASN A 87 -3.76 2.36 1.44
CA ASN A 87 -2.75 2.25 2.49
C ASN A 87 -1.34 2.50 1.91
N THR A 88 -1.10 3.71 1.44
CA THR A 88 0.15 4.11 0.79
C THR A 88 0.56 5.54 1.18
N LEU A 89 1.61 6.04 0.55
CA LEU A 89 2.13 7.38 0.80
C LEU A 89 1.42 8.44 -0.07
N VAL A 90 1.27 9.62 0.49
CA VAL A 90 0.94 10.87 -0.23
C VAL A 90 2.03 11.89 0.08
N ILE A 91 2.62 12.47 -0.96
CA ILE A 91 3.64 13.51 -0.83
C ILE A 91 3.03 14.85 -1.26
N ASN A 92 3.04 15.84 -0.37
CA ASN A 92 2.42 17.15 -0.56
C ASN A 92 0.92 17.01 -0.93
N PRO A 93 0.08 16.52 -0.02
CA PRO A 93 -1.34 16.30 -0.28
C PRO A 93 -2.02 17.57 -0.79
N GLY A 94 -2.85 17.42 -1.81
CA GLY A 94 -3.51 18.54 -2.49
C GLY A 94 -4.60 18.08 -3.45
N SER A 95 -4.90 18.88 -4.46
CA SER A 95 -5.82 18.53 -5.53
C SER A 95 -5.07 17.87 -6.69
N GLY A 96 -5.60 16.78 -7.21
CA GLY A 96 -5.05 16.07 -8.37
C GLY A 96 -4.39 14.75 -7.99
N PRO A 97 -3.76 14.08 -8.95
CA PRO A 97 -3.21 12.75 -8.73
C PRO A 97 -2.02 12.78 -7.76
N ASP A 98 -2.08 11.95 -6.73
CA ASP A 98 -1.05 11.84 -5.68
C ASP A 98 0.13 10.97 -6.13
N GLN A 99 -0.08 10.15 -7.15
CA GLN A 99 0.93 9.36 -7.85
C GLN A 99 0.84 9.63 -9.35
N ASP A 100 1.92 9.44 -10.09
CA ASP A 100 1.86 9.53 -11.56
C ASP A 100 0.92 8.44 -12.11
N PRO A 101 -0.17 8.80 -12.81
CA PRO A 101 -1.11 7.85 -13.40
C PRO A 101 -0.48 6.92 -14.46
N LYS A 102 0.72 7.22 -14.94
CA LYS A 102 1.46 6.43 -15.92
C LYS A 102 2.59 5.61 -15.29
N ALA A 103 2.80 5.73 -13.98
CA ALA A 103 3.88 5.05 -13.29
C ALA A 103 3.74 3.53 -13.36
N ALA A 104 4.90 2.89 -13.46
CA ALA A 104 5.07 1.46 -13.25
C ALA A 104 6.18 1.22 -12.24
N THR A 105 5.91 0.43 -11.23
CA THR A 105 6.78 0.14 -10.09
C THR A 105 7.00 -1.37 -9.96
N LYS A 106 7.99 -1.79 -9.17
CA LYS A 106 8.32 -3.22 -9.02
C LYS A 106 8.64 -3.58 -7.59
N ILE A 107 8.38 -4.85 -7.26
CA ILE A 107 8.95 -5.51 -6.10
C ILE A 107 10.39 -5.90 -6.49
N VAL A 108 11.35 -5.06 -6.12
CA VAL A 108 12.76 -5.22 -6.54
C VAL A 108 13.49 -6.28 -5.74
N ARG A 109 13.02 -6.60 -4.51
CA ARG A 109 13.53 -7.69 -3.69
C ARG A 109 12.36 -8.45 -3.08
N PHE A 110 12.43 -9.77 -3.07
CA PHE A 110 11.46 -10.64 -2.42
C PHE A 110 12.20 -11.84 -1.82
N GLU A 111 12.24 -11.89 -0.52
CA GLU A 111 12.91 -12.91 0.27
C GLU A 111 11.86 -13.69 1.05
N ALA A 112 11.66 -14.95 0.68
CA ALA A 112 10.64 -15.83 1.24
C ALA A 112 11.26 -16.89 2.20
N ALA A 113 12.40 -16.60 2.79
CA ALA A 113 13.13 -17.57 3.60
C ALA A 113 12.85 -17.41 5.10
N GLY A 114 12.59 -18.54 5.78
CA GLY A 114 12.49 -18.61 7.23
C GLY A 114 11.28 -17.88 7.81
N ASP A 115 11.45 -17.34 9.01
CA ASP A 115 10.38 -16.72 9.78
C ASP A 115 10.31 -15.19 9.60
N GLN A 116 11.22 -14.64 8.79
CA GLN A 116 11.31 -13.19 8.53
C GLN A 116 11.30 -12.87 7.01
N PRO A 117 10.26 -13.27 6.28
CA PRO A 117 10.17 -12.89 4.87
C PRO A 117 10.06 -11.38 4.72
N SER A 118 10.67 -10.87 3.65
CA SER A 118 10.66 -9.43 3.36
C SER A 118 10.53 -9.15 1.86
N ALA A 119 9.96 -8.00 1.54
CA ALA A 119 9.89 -7.48 0.18
C ALA A 119 10.21 -5.99 0.16
N MET A 120 10.95 -5.56 -0.85
CA MET A 120 11.20 -4.15 -1.11
C MET A 120 10.56 -3.75 -2.42
N LEU A 121 9.74 -2.71 -2.37
CA LEU A 121 9.08 -2.08 -3.50
C LEU A 121 9.81 -0.79 -3.85
N ASP A 122 10.22 -0.63 -5.11
CA ASP A 122 10.69 0.66 -5.61
C ASP A 122 9.49 1.44 -6.14
N LEU A 123 9.06 2.44 -5.38
CA LEU A 123 7.93 3.30 -5.68
C LEU A 123 8.36 4.64 -6.32
N THR A 124 9.65 4.84 -6.54
CA THR A 124 10.22 6.09 -7.07
C THR A 124 9.49 6.59 -8.33
N PRO A 125 9.16 5.74 -9.32
CA PRO A 125 8.43 6.20 -10.52
C PRO A 125 7.08 6.84 -10.22
N ALA A 126 6.38 6.37 -9.18
CA ALA A 126 5.06 6.90 -8.82
C ALA A 126 5.14 8.32 -8.22
N TYR A 127 6.26 8.66 -7.61
CA TYR A 127 6.50 9.93 -6.92
C TYR A 127 7.60 10.78 -7.54
N ALA A 128 7.95 10.51 -8.80
CA ALA A 128 9.08 11.15 -9.49
C ALA A 128 8.95 12.68 -9.60
N ALA A 129 7.76 13.24 -9.47
CA ALA A 129 7.56 14.69 -9.40
C ALA A 129 8.16 15.30 -8.13
N HIS A 130 8.14 14.58 -7.00
CA HIS A 130 8.47 15.09 -5.66
C HIS A 130 9.74 14.50 -5.06
N ALA A 131 10.14 13.29 -5.45
CA ALA A 131 11.22 12.55 -4.82
C ALA A 131 12.21 11.99 -5.84
N THR A 132 13.45 11.80 -5.41
CA THR A 132 14.51 11.10 -6.16
C THR A 132 14.56 9.62 -5.79
N GLN A 133 14.07 9.28 -4.59
CA GLN A 133 13.94 7.90 -4.13
C GLN A 133 12.70 7.76 -3.26
N VAL A 134 11.93 6.69 -3.47
CA VAL A 134 10.86 6.21 -2.58
C VAL A 134 10.89 4.70 -2.57
N GLN A 135 11.22 4.12 -1.43
CA GLN A 135 11.27 2.67 -1.23
C GLN A 135 10.40 2.29 -0.05
N ARG A 136 9.61 1.24 -0.20
CA ARG A 136 8.81 0.62 0.86
C ARG A 136 9.28 -0.80 1.09
N THR A 137 9.68 -1.11 2.31
CA THR A 137 9.98 -2.47 2.75
C THR A 137 8.84 -2.99 3.60
N ILE A 138 8.34 -4.17 3.27
CA ILE A 138 7.32 -4.89 4.02
C ILE A 138 7.95 -6.18 4.54
N SER A 139 7.91 -6.39 5.83
CA SER A 139 8.52 -7.55 6.47
C SER A 139 7.56 -8.19 7.46
N LEU A 140 7.53 -9.51 7.46
CA LEU A 140 6.87 -10.30 8.49
C LEU A 140 7.93 -10.74 9.50
N ILE A 141 7.83 -10.27 10.73
CA ILE A 141 8.83 -10.56 11.79
C ILE A 141 8.34 -11.74 12.62
N ASP A 142 9.15 -12.79 12.66
CA ASP A 142 8.90 -14.05 13.39
C ASP A 142 7.49 -14.62 13.13
N ARG A 143 6.92 -14.30 11.96
CA ARG A 143 5.56 -14.64 11.55
C ARG A 143 4.45 -14.13 12.50
N HIS A 144 4.75 -13.15 13.35
CA HIS A 144 3.83 -12.61 14.37
C HIS A 144 3.50 -11.13 14.20
N SER A 145 4.37 -10.36 13.56
CA SER A 145 4.14 -8.92 13.34
C SER A 145 4.54 -8.49 11.93
N VAL A 146 3.92 -7.42 11.44
CA VAL A 146 4.25 -6.80 10.16
C VAL A 146 4.92 -5.46 10.42
N THR A 147 6.02 -5.22 9.73
CA THR A 147 6.68 -3.91 9.69
C THR A 147 6.55 -3.34 8.29
N ILE A 148 6.08 -2.10 8.20
CA ILE A 148 6.11 -1.28 6.98
C ILE A 148 7.13 -0.18 7.23
N ARG A 149 8.16 -0.12 6.39
CA ARG A 149 9.23 0.88 6.46
C ARG A 149 9.33 1.62 5.14
N ASP A 150 9.23 2.94 5.21
CA ASP A 150 9.40 3.84 4.07
C ASP A 150 10.71 4.61 4.18
N GLU A 151 11.46 4.65 3.09
CA GLU A 151 12.70 5.40 2.94
C GLU A 151 12.56 6.32 1.72
N LEU A 152 12.71 7.64 1.96
CA LEU A 152 12.45 8.64 0.94
C LEU A 152 13.61 9.67 0.88
N GLU A 153 13.90 10.10 -0.36
CA GLU A 153 14.70 11.30 -0.63
C GLU A 153 13.86 12.26 -1.47
N THR A 154 13.39 13.34 -0.86
CA THR A 154 12.59 14.36 -1.54
C THR A 154 13.49 15.41 -2.24
N LYS A 155 13.03 15.93 -3.37
CA LYS A 155 13.74 16.96 -4.15
C LYS A 155 13.78 18.32 -3.47
N SER A 156 12.81 18.56 -2.57
CA SER A 156 12.66 19.77 -1.76
C SER A 156 11.92 19.41 -0.46
N PRO A 157 11.89 20.26 0.56
CA PRO A 157 11.06 20.03 1.74
C PRO A 157 9.62 19.70 1.35
N ALA A 158 9.06 18.66 1.94
CA ALA A 158 7.74 18.12 1.57
C ALA A 158 7.01 17.60 2.80
N ASP A 159 5.67 17.68 2.76
CA ASP A 159 4.80 16.99 3.70
C ASP A 159 4.60 15.56 3.25
N ILE A 160 4.84 14.60 4.13
CA ILE A 160 4.71 13.17 3.86
C ILE A 160 3.62 12.61 4.73
N TRP A 161 2.60 12.04 4.10
CA TRP A 161 1.49 11.38 4.77
C TRP A 161 1.51 9.89 4.45
N SER A 162 1.42 9.05 5.49
CA SER A 162 1.16 7.62 5.36
C SER A 162 -0.31 7.39 5.64
N MET A 163 -1.05 7.04 4.61
CA MET A 163 -2.50 6.80 4.71
C MET A 163 -2.76 5.37 5.16
N LEU A 164 -3.67 5.20 6.10
CA LEU A 164 -4.08 3.91 6.65
C LEU A 164 -5.60 3.87 6.79
N HIS A 165 -6.23 2.83 6.29
CA HIS A 165 -7.67 2.63 6.33
C HIS A 165 -8.01 1.40 7.18
N THR A 166 -8.81 1.61 8.20
CA THR A 166 -9.22 0.54 9.13
C THR A 166 -10.71 0.65 9.44
N PRO A 167 -11.42 -0.47 9.61
CA PRO A 167 -12.77 -0.47 10.14
C PRO A 167 -12.82 -0.37 11.68
N ALA A 168 -11.65 -0.43 12.35
CA ALA A 168 -11.57 -0.33 13.81
C ALA A 168 -11.86 1.10 14.29
N GLU A 169 -12.42 1.23 15.48
CA GLU A 169 -12.49 2.50 16.18
C GLU A 169 -11.09 2.92 16.62
N ILE A 170 -10.73 4.17 16.34
CA ILE A 170 -9.41 4.70 16.68
C ILE A 170 -9.56 5.69 17.83
N ALA A 171 -8.95 5.39 18.96
CA ALA A 171 -8.81 6.33 20.07
C ALA A 171 -7.40 6.93 20.06
N LEU A 172 -7.33 8.26 19.98
CA LEU A 172 -6.06 8.99 20.06
C LEU A 172 -5.79 9.42 21.49
N ASN A 173 -4.53 9.34 21.91
CA ASN A 173 -4.13 9.97 23.16
C ASN A 173 -4.17 11.51 23.06
N ALA A 174 -4.05 12.21 24.21
CA ALA A 174 -4.20 13.66 24.28
C ALA A 174 -3.20 14.46 23.43
N ASN A 175 -2.06 13.88 23.06
CA ASN A 175 -1.06 14.53 22.20
C ASN A 175 -1.15 14.11 20.74
N GLY A 176 -2.09 13.21 20.37
CA GLY A 176 -2.31 12.73 19.01
C GLY A 176 -1.18 11.87 18.43
N ARG A 177 -0.30 11.32 19.28
CA ARG A 177 0.88 10.55 18.84
C ARG A 177 0.73 9.04 19.02
N GLU A 178 -0.29 8.61 19.71
CA GLU A 178 -0.59 7.21 19.93
C GLU A 178 -2.06 6.95 19.64
N ALA A 179 -2.35 5.87 18.98
CA ALA A 179 -3.68 5.39 18.65
C ALA A 179 -3.88 3.97 19.19
N THR A 180 -5.05 3.69 19.73
CA THR A 180 -5.48 2.35 20.18
C THR A 180 -6.85 2.01 19.63
#